data_df8279b4e4645f528f3090f8d93d3caf
#
_entry.id   df8279b4e4645f528f3090f8d93d3caf
#
_cell.length_a   1.000
_cell.length_b   1.000
_cell.length_c   1.000
_cell.angle_alpha   90.00
_cell.angle_beta   90.00
_cell.angle_gamma   90.00
#
_symmetry.space_group_name_H-M   'P 1'
#
loop_
_entity.id
_entity.type
_entity.pdbx_description
1 polymer ?
#
loop_
_entity_poly.entity_id
_entity_poly.type
_entity_poly.pdbx_seq_one_letter_code
_entity_poly.pdbx_strand_id
1 'polypeptide(L)'
;MEDVVYVIDDDDAYRLYVVKLLMAIGYQTFDFKNAEEFLSCPIVDHPSCLILEINTSDTNGFDVIEALKERGCTIPIIILTMTNSIPLCVQAMKAGVRDFLTKPVEPEQLINVVKDVLIEATNNFLEQQRIFELCKNYQALTRREKQTFELAINGLQNKQIASELGISEITVKVHRRRVMDKMQVRTLGKVRTSS
;
A
#
# COMPACT_ATOMS: atom_id res chain seq x y z
N MET A 1 8.29 -13.23 0.02
CA MET A 1 7.37 -12.55 -0.90
C MET A 1 8.24 -11.98 -2.00
N GLU A 2 7.90 -12.18 -3.25
CA GLU A 2 8.71 -11.64 -4.35
C GLU A 2 8.21 -10.21 -4.61
N ASP A 3 9.14 -9.24 -4.50
CA ASP A 3 8.84 -7.85 -4.81
C ASP A 3 8.69 -7.67 -6.33
N VAL A 4 7.68 -6.90 -6.74
CA VAL A 4 7.31 -6.72 -8.14
C VAL A 4 7.63 -5.31 -8.61
N VAL A 5 8.27 -5.18 -9.78
CA VAL A 5 8.53 -3.90 -10.43
C VAL A 5 7.85 -3.86 -11.80
N TYR A 6 6.98 -2.89 -12.00
CA TYR A 6 6.40 -2.57 -13.30
C TYR A 6 7.25 -1.51 -13.99
N VAL A 7 7.45 -1.64 -15.28
CA VAL A 7 8.23 -0.68 -16.08
C VAL A 7 7.41 -0.25 -17.29
N ILE A 8 7.15 1.05 -17.42
CA ILE A 8 6.50 1.64 -18.62
C ILE A 8 7.50 2.54 -19.31
N ASP A 9 7.86 2.20 -20.53
CA ASP A 9 8.79 2.97 -21.34
C ASP A 9 8.60 2.61 -22.82
N ASP A 10 8.46 3.57 -23.71
CA ASP A 10 8.30 3.33 -25.16
C ASP A 10 9.65 3.06 -25.88
N ASP A 11 10.79 3.37 -25.25
CA ASP A 11 12.12 2.98 -25.73
C ASP A 11 12.37 1.50 -25.39
N ASP A 12 12.22 0.62 -26.38
CA ASP A 12 12.41 -0.82 -26.25
C ASP A 12 13.80 -1.20 -25.70
N ALA A 13 14.84 -0.47 -26.11
CA ALA A 13 16.21 -0.78 -25.70
C ALA A 13 16.45 -0.41 -24.22
N TYR A 14 15.97 0.77 -23.81
CA TYR A 14 16.11 1.23 -22.44
C TYR A 14 15.21 0.43 -21.49
N ARG A 15 13.98 0.15 -21.89
CA ARG A 15 13.04 -0.70 -21.13
C ARG A 15 13.65 -2.07 -20.85
N LEU A 16 14.19 -2.73 -21.90
CA LEU A 16 14.84 -4.03 -21.76
C LEU A 16 16.08 -3.98 -20.87
N TYR A 17 16.85 -2.90 -20.93
CA TYR A 17 18.00 -2.68 -20.05
C TYR A 17 17.56 -2.63 -18.57
N VAL A 18 16.57 -1.81 -18.25
CA VAL A 18 16.04 -1.67 -16.88
C VAL A 18 15.50 -3.01 -16.36
N VAL A 19 14.72 -3.71 -17.19
CA VAL A 19 14.17 -5.04 -16.83
C VAL A 19 15.28 -6.04 -16.51
N LYS A 20 16.27 -6.16 -17.39
CA LYS A 20 17.40 -7.09 -17.17
C LYS A 20 18.21 -6.75 -15.91
N LEU A 21 18.44 -5.47 -15.65
CA LEU A 21 19.12 -5.00 -14.46
C LEU A 21 18.38 -5.42 -13.19
N LEU A 22 17.07 -5.21 -13.13
CA LEU A 22 16.24 -5.53 -11.96
C LEU A 22 16.05 -7.04 -11.78
N MET A 23 15.88 -7.80 -12.86
CA MET A 23 15.82 -9.26 -12.81
C MET A 23 17.13 -9.87 -12.31
N ALA A 24 18.28 -9.30 -12.69
CA ALA A 24 19.59 -9.80 -12.26
C ALA A 24 19.81 -9.72 -10.74
N ILE A 25 19.10 -8.83 -10.05
CA ILE A 25 19.15 -8.68 -8.58
C ILE A 25 17.96 -9.34 -7.87
N GLY A 26 17.11 -10.08 -8.62
CA GLY A 26 16.08 -10.96 -8.07
C GLY A 26 14.67 -10.38 -8.00
N TYR A 27 14.40 -9.21 -8.58
CA TYR A 27 13.03 -8.67 -8.65
C TYR A 27 12.23 -9.32 -9.78
N GLN A 28 10.95 -9.59 -9.53
CA GLN A 28 10.01 -9.94 -10.58
C GLN A 28 9.62 -8.67 -11.33
N THR A 29 9.80 -8.66 -12.66
CA THR A 29 9.52 -7.48 -13.48
C THR A 29 8.48 -7.76 -14.53
N PHE A 30 7.57 -6.79 -14.72
CA PHE A 30 6.62 -6.74 -15.84
C PHE A 30 6.84 -5.45 -16.59
N ASP A 31 7.03 -5.54 -17.91
CA ASP A 31 7.29 -4.38 -18.75
C ASP A 31 6.15 -4.13 -19.74
N PHE A 32 5.94 -2.86 -20.03
CA PHE A 32 4.88 -2.36 -20.90
C PHE A 32 5.44 -1.28 -21.80
N LYS A 33 5.04 -1.31 -23.05
CA LYS A 33 5.46 -0.31 -24.02
C LYS A 33 4.69 1.01 -23.87
N ASN A 34 3.46 0.91 -23.38
CA ASN A 34 2.55 2.05 -23.23
C ASN A 34 1.67 1.93 -21.99
N ALA A 35 1.02 3.03 -21.65
CA ALA A 35 0.14 3.13 -20.51
C ALA A 35 -1.12 2.26 -20.62
N GLU A 36 -1.68 2.09 -21.82
CA GLU A 36 -2.91 1.34 -22.05
C GLU A 36 -2.73 -0.13 -21.70
N GLU A 37 -1.62 -0.74 -22.14
CA GLU A 37 -1.26 -2.11 -21.78
C GLU A 37 -1.15 -2.29 -20.27
N PHE A 38 -0.45 -1.40 -19.59
CA PHE A 38 -0.30 -1.44 -18.14
C PHE A 38 -1.65 -1.27 -17.42
N LEU A 39 -2.44 -0.27 -17.78
CA LEU A 39 -3.72 0.01 -17.13
C LEU A 39 -4.77 -1.09 -17.37
N SER A 40 -4.59 -1.90 -18.40
CA SER A 40 -5.42 -3.08 -18.69
C SER A 40 -4.98 -4.33 -17.93
N CYS A 41 -3.75 -4.33 -17.40
CA CYS A 41 -3.20 -5.43 -16.63
C CYS A 41 -3.65 -5.35 -15.16
N PRO A 42 -4.08 -6.45 -14.53
CA PRO A 42 -4.35 -6.46 -13.09
C PRO A 42 -3.04 -6.28 -12.32
N ILE A 43 -3.00 -5.30 -11.43
CA ILE A 43 -1.88 -5.14 -10.50
C ILE A 43 -1.93 -6.29 -9.49
N VAL A 44 -0.82 -6.99 -9.32
CA VAL A 44 -0.74 -8.12 -8.39
C VAL A 44 -0.86 -7.66 -6.93
N ASP A 45 -1.44 -8.52 -6.10
CA ASP A 45 -1.59 -8.29 -4.65
C ASP A 45 -0.28 -8.62 -3.92
N HIS A 46 0.78 -7.87 -4.26
CA HIS A 46 2.13 -7.96 -3.70
C HIS A 46 2.76 -6.57 -3.54
N PRO A 47 3.77 -6.42 -2.66
CA PRO A 47 4.57 -5.22 -2.63
C PRO A 47 5.14 -4.92 -4.02
N SER A 48 4.85 -3.74 -4.54
CA SER A 48 5.24 -3.40 -5.91
C SER A 48 5.54 -1.91 -6.06
N CYS A 49 6.30 -1.56 -7.12
CA CYS A 49 6.50 -0.19 -7.56
C CYS A 49 6.40 -0.09 -9.08
N LEU A 50 6.16 1.13 -9.57
CA LEU A 50 6.10 1.46 -10.99
C LEU A 50 7.25 2.39 -11.36
N ILE A 51 8.05 2.00 -12.35
CA ILE A 51 9.00 2.88 -13.05
C ILE A 51 8.29 3.37 -14.30
N LEU A 52 8.21 4.69 -14.47
CA LEU A 52 7.40 5.33 -15.50
C LEU A 52 8.21 6.37 -16.28
N GLU A 53 8.33 6.18 -17.60
CA GLU A 53 8.70 7.27 -18.49
C GLU A 53 7.54 8.26 -18.60
N ILE A 54 7.84 9.55 -18.34
CA ILE A 54 6.79 10.58 -18.30
C ILE A 54 6.34 11.01 -19.70
N ASN A 55 7.24 10.96 -20.68
CA ASN A 55 7.00 11.40 -22.05
C ASN A 55 7.06 10.19 -22.99
N THR A 56 6.02 9.38 -23.00
CA THR A 56 5.89 8.33 -24.02
C THR A 56 5.22 8.89 -25.28
N SER A 57 5.42 8.22 -26.41
CA SER A 57 4.87 8.64 -27.73
C SER A 57 3.34 8.75 -27.73
N ASP A 58 2.65 7.95 -26.93
CA ASP A 58 1.21 7.77 -27.00
C ASP A 58 0.46 8.39 -25.81
N THR A 59 1.12 8.59 -24.66
CA THR A 59 0.45 9.02 -23.43
C THR A 59 1.38 9.85 -22.55
N ASN A 60 0.84 10.87 -21.89
CA ASN A 60 1.56 11.60 -20.87
C ASN A 60 1.57 10.77 -19.57
N GLY A 61 2.73 10.57 -18.94
CA GLY A 61 2.84 9.81 -17.69
C GLY A 61 2.01 10.40 -16.54
N PHE A 62 1.68 11.69 -16.57
CA PHE A 62 0.75 12.28 -15.58
C PHE A 62 -0.66 11.71 -15.69
N ASP A 63 -1.12 11.37 -16.89
CA ASP A 63 -2.44 10.74 -17.10
C ASP A 63 -2.47 9.34 -16.47
N VAL A 64 -1.34 8.62 -16.51
CA VAL A 64 -1.18 7.32 -15.81
C VAL A 64 -1.28 7.50 -14.30
N ILE A 65 -0.60 8.51 -13.74
CA ILE A 65 -0.63 8.82 -12.31
C ILE A 65 -2.06 9.15 -11.87
N GLU A 66 -2.79 9.94 -12.64
CA GLU A 66 -4.17 10.32 -12.36
C GLU A 66 -5.12 9.12 -12.44
N ALA A 67 -5.01 8.31 -13.50
CA ALA A 67 -5.81 7.09 -13.66
C ALA A 67 -5.60 6.08 -12.51
N LEU A 68 -4.36 5.93 -12.01
CA LEU A 68 -4.08 5.09 -10.84
C LEU A 68 -4.74 5.63 -9.57
N LYS A 69 -4.71 6.95 -9.35
CA LYS A 69 -5.38 7.60 -8.21
C LYS A 69 -6.89 7.42 -8.26
N GLU A 70 -7.51 7.62 -9.43
CA GLU A 70 -8.95 7.42 -9.61
C GLU A 70 -9.38 5.98 -9.32
N ARG A 71 -8.52 5.01 -9.60
CA ARG A 71 -8.73 3.59 -9.27
C ARG A 71 -8.46 3.25 -7.80
N GLY A 72 -8.01 4.23 -6.99
CA GLY A 72 -7.60 4.00 -5.60
C GLY A 72 -6.32 3.15 -5.46
N CYS A 73 -5.52 3.06 -6.52
CA CYS A 73 -4.27 2.34 -6.52
C CYS A 73 -3.17 3.18 -5.87
N THR A 74 -2.52 2.63 -4.84
CA THR A 74 -1.48 3.31 -4.06
C THR A 74 -0.07 2.83 -4.39
N ILE A 75 0.12 2.24 -5.59
CA ILE A 75 1.45 1.80 -6.02
C ILE A 75 2.40 3.01 -6.06
N PRO A 76 3.58 2.94 -5.40
CA PRO A 76 4.56 4.01 -5.47
C PRO A 76 5.19 4.09 -6.86
N ILE A 77 5.39 5.31 -7.34
CA ILE A 77 5.85 5.60 -8.69
C ILE A 77 7.22 6.27 -8.65
N ILE A 78 8.13 5.77 -9.47
CA ILE A 78 9.45 6.34 -9.77
C ILE A 78 9.41 6.84 -11.21
N ILE A 79 9.65 8.13 -11.42
CA ILE A 79 9.82 8.66 -12.79
C ILE A 79 11.25 8.37 -13.26
N LEU A 80 11.36 7.88 -14.48
CA LEU A 80 12.66 7.68 -15.17
C LEU A 80 12.56 8.22 -16.58
N THR A 81 13.12 9.42 -16.83
CA THR A 81 12.88 10.18 -18.06
C THR A 81 14.14 10.81 -18.66
N MET A 82 14.15 11.03 -19.98
CA MET A 82 15.19 11.81 -20.64
C MET A 82 15.12 13.31 -20.31
N THR A 83 13.99 13.81 -19.83
CA THR A 83 13.76 15.21 -19.60
C THR A 83 14.31 15.65 -18.24
N ASN A 84 15.38 16.46 -18.29
CA ASN A 84 15.96 17.10 -17.10
C ASN A 84 15.37 18.51 -16.92
N SER A 85 14.20 18.59 -16.28
CA SER A 85 13.45 19.84 -16.07
C SER A 85 13.02 20.00 -14.62
N ILE A 86 13.49 21.05 -13.94
CA ILE A 86 13.09 21.35 -12.57
C ILE A 86 11.56 21.53 -12.43
N PRO A 87 10.86 22.27 -13.33
CA PRO A 87 9.39 22.35 -13.29
C PRO A 87 8.72 21.00 -13.36
N LEU A 88 9.17 20.09 -14.23
CA LEU A 88 8.64 18.77 -14.38
C LEU A 88 8.84 17.93 -13.10
N CYS A 89 10.04 17.96 -12.53
CA CYS A 89 10.33 17.30 -11.27
C CYS A 89 9.41 17.79 -10.14
N VAL A 90 9.23 19.10 -10.00
CA VAL A 90 8.33 19.69 -8.99
C VAL A 90 6.88 19.26 -9.23
N GLN A 91 6.43 19.22 -10.49
CA GLN A 91 5.10 18.74 -10.83
C GLN A 91 4.89 17.27 -10.46
N ALA A 92 5.88 16.41 -10.77
CA ALA A 92 5.86 14.99 -10.43
C ALA A 92 5.79 14.77 -8.90
N MET A 93 6.61 15.46 -8.14
CA MET A 93 6.59 15.37 -6.67
C MET A 93 5.25 15.83 -6.08
N LYS A 94 4.66 16.91 -6.60
CA LYS A 94 3.30 17.34 -6.20
C LYS A 94 2.21 16.33 -6.60
N ALA A 95 2.43 15.60 -7.69
CA ALA A 95 1.56 14.51 -8.09
C ALA A 95 1.69 13.26 -7.20
N GLY A 96 2.62 13.23 -6.23
CA GLY A 96 2.80 12.14 -5.27
C GLY A 96 3.75 11.05 -5.77
N VAL A 97 4.59 11.34 -6.75
CA VAL A 97 5.67 10.45 -7.20
C VAL A 97 6.71 10.33 -6.09
N ARG A 98 7.27 9.14 -5.92
CA ARG A 98 8.23 8.85 -4.84
C ARG A 98 9.63 9.32 -5.17
N ASP A 99 10.04 9.17 -6.42
CA ASP A 99 11.35 9.64 -6.86
C ASP A 99 11.33 10.04 -8.34
N PHE A 100 12.35 10.81 -8.75
CA PHE A 100 12.51 11.32 -10.10
C PHE A 100 13.96 11.15 -10.54
N LEU A 101 14.18 10.32 -11.53
CA LEU A 101 15.48 9.99 -12.10
C LEU A 101 15.57 10.43 -13.56
N THR A 102 16.75 10.87 -13.97
CA THR A 102 17.02 11.23 -15.37
C THR A 102 17.85 10.14 -16.09
N LYS A 103 17.49 9.86 -17.32
CA LYS A 103 18.27 8.99 -18.21
C LYS A 103 19.48 9.77 -18.78
N PRO A 104 20.64 9.12 -18.92
CA PRO A 104 21.00 7.80 -18.45
C PRO A 104 21.18 7.78 -16.91
N VAL A 105 20.65 6.76 -16.26
CA VAL A 105 20.81 6.58 -14.81
C VAL A 105 21.89 5.53 -14.51
N GLU A 106 22.69 5.78 -13.49
CA GLU A 106 23.65 4.81 -13.01
C GLU A 106 22.94 3.59 -12.41
N PRO A 107 23.39 2.34 -12.73
CA PRO A 107 22.73 1.12 -12.24
C PRO A 107 22.53 1.10 -10.73
N GLU A 108 23.55 1.46 -9.96
CA GLU A 108 23.49 1.47 -8.49
C GLU A 108 22.46 2.48 -7.97
N GLN A 109 22.34 3.65 -8.62
CA GLN A 109 21.35 4.65 -8.24
C GLN A 109 19.93 4.12 -8.44
N LEU A 110 19.63 3.54 -9.60
CA LEU A 110 18.32 2.96 -9.89
C LEU A 110 17.97 1.83 -8.90
N ILE A 111 18.92 0.94 -8.67
CA ILE A 111 18.74 -0.18 -7.73
C ILE A 111 18.43 0.32 -6.31
N ASN A 112 19.17 1.31 -5.82
CA ASN A 112 18.97 1.85 -4.48
C ASN A 112 17.59 2.52 -4.35
N VAL A 113 17.19 3.32 -5.32
CA VAL A 113 15.86 3.97 -5.33
C VAL A 113 14.74 2.93 -5.36
N VAL A 114 14.82 1.93 -6.24
CA VAL A 114 13.82 0.84 -6.31
C VAL A 114 13.74 0.08 -4.99
N LYS A 115 14.89 -0.23 -4.38
CA LYS A 115 14.95 -0.93 -3.09
C LYS A 115 14.26 -0.13 -1.98
N ASP A 116 14.55 1.15 -1.86
CA ASP A 116 13.98 2.01 -0.82
C ASP A 116 12.46 2.15 -0.99
N VAL A 117 12.01 2.30 -2.23
CA VAL A 117 10.59 2.39 -2.57
C VAL A 117 9.86 1.08 -2.29
N LEU A 118 10.47 -0.08 -2.58
CA LEU A 118 9.88 -1.40 -2.30
C LEU A 118 9.83 -1.71 -0.81
N ILE A 119 10.80 -1.27 -0.01
CA ILE A 119 10.73 -1.38 1.46
C ILE A 119 9.50 -0.64 1.99
N GLU A 120 9.25 0.57 1.51
CA GLU A 120 8.06 1.32 1.89
C GLU A 120 6.77 0.66 1.39
N ALA A 121 6.74 0.20 0.14
CA ALA A 121 5.61 -0.54 -0.42
C ALA A 121 5.28 -1.79 0.41
N THR A 122 6.30 -2.52 0.84
CA THR A 122 6.14 -3.70 1.71
C THR A 122 5.51 -3.35 3.05
N ASN A 123 5.98 -2.29 3.70
CA ASN A 123 5.43 -1.83 4.97
C ASN A 123 3.96 -1.42 4.83
N ASN A 124 3.62 -0.67 3.78
CA ASN A 124 2.26 -0.23 3.50
C ASN A 124 1.34 -1.43 3.19
N PHE A 125 1.83 -2.40 2.42
CA PHE A 125 1.10 -3.61 2.09
C PHE A 125 0.78 -4.46 3.35
N LEU A 126 1.76 -4.67 4.21
CA LEU A 126 1.58 -5.40 5.47
C LEU A 126 0.58 -4.70 6.40
N GLU A 127 0.62 -3.38 6.48
CA GLU A 127 -0.34 -2.61 7.28
C GLU A 127 -1.75 -2.69 6.70
N GLN A 128 -1.92 -2.60 5.37
CA GLN A 128 -3.21 -2.79 4.71
C GLN A 128 -3.78 -4.20 4.95
N GLN A 129 -2.96 -5.23 4.83
CA GLN A 129 -3.38 -6.60 5.15
C GLN A 129 -3.82 -6.73 6.60
N ARG A 130 -3.06 -6.14 7.54
CA ARG A 130 -3.43 -6.13 8.96
C ARG A 130 -4.76 -5.43 9.21
N ILE A 131 -5.00 -4.28 8.59
CA ILE A 131 -6.27 -3.55 8.69
C ILE A 131 -7.40 -4.41 8.13
N PHE A 132 -7.20 -5.03 6.98
CA PHE A 132 -8.20 -5.92 6.36
C PHE A 132 -8.57 -7.09 7.28
N GLU A 133 -7.59 -7.76 7.88
CA GLU A 133 -7.83 -8.83 8.85
C GLU A 133 -8.58 -8.34 10.09
N LEU A 134 -8.21 -7.18 10.63
CA LEU A 134 -8.92 -6.58 11.76
C LEU A 134 -10.37 -6.26 11.43
N CYS A 135 -10.63 -5.69 10.25
CA CYS A 135 -11.99 -5.42 9.77
C CYS A 135 -12.81 -6.70 9.61
N LYS A 136 -12.23 -7.75 9.03
CA LYS A 136 -12.85 -9.08 8.89
C LYS A 136 -13.20 -9.68 10.26
N ASN A 137 -12.27 -9.63 11.20
CA ASN A 137 -12.47 -10.13 12.56
C ASN A 137 -13.56 -9.34 13.30
N TYR A 138 -13.59 -8.01 13.15
CA TYR A 138 -14.65 -7.17 13.72
C TYR A 138 -16.01 -7.47 13.10
N GLN A 139 -16.10 -7.73 11.80
CA GLN A 139 -17.36 -8.11 11.15
C GLN A 139 -17.90 -9.45 11.68
N ALA A 140 -17.02 -10.38 12.07
CA ALA A 140 -17.40 -11.68 12.64
C ALA A 140 -17.91 -11.61 14.08
N LEU A 141 -17.85 -10.43 14.73
CA LEU A 141 -18.41 -10.23 16.06
C LEU A 141 -19.94 -10.18 15.98
N THR A 142 -20.60 -10.84 16.93
CA THR A 142 -22.05 -10.68 17.13
C THR A 142 -22.39 -9.26 17.63
N ARG A 143 -23.65 -8.86 17.51
CA ARG A 143 -24.11 -7.53 17.98
C ARG A 143 -23.71 -7.26 19.44
N ARG A 144 -23.83 -8.25 20.33
CA ARG A 144 -23.47 -8.10 21.75
C ARG A 144 -21.97 -8.03 21.97
N GLU A 145 -21.20 -8.77 21.17
CA GLU A 145 -19.74 -8.70 21.20
C GLU A 145 -19.25 -7.33 20.69
N LYS A 146 -19.84 -6.78 19.63
CA LYS A 146 -19.53 -5.42 19.13
C LYS A 146 -19.80 -4.36 20.20
N GLN A 147 -20.97 -4.37 20.81
CA GLN A 147 -21.31 -3.45 21.92
C GLN A 147 -20.31 -3.55 23.08
N THR A 148 -19.95 -4.79 23.48
CA THR A 148 -18.97 -5.02 24.53
C THR A 148 -17.57 -4.52 24.12
N PHE A 149 -17.18 -4.73 22.89
CA PHE A 149 -15.90 -4.28 22.34
C PHE A 149 -15.80 -2.75 22.36
N GLU A 150 -16.79 -2.05 21.82
CA GLU A 150 -16.84 -0.58 21.77
C GLU A 150 -16.73 0.05 23.17
N LEU A 151 -17.48 -0.47 24.14
CA LEU A 151 -17.40 0.03 25.50
C LEU A 151 -16.04 -0.28 26.16
N ALA A 152 -15.47 -1.46 25.86
CA ALA A 152 -14.19 -1.87 26.41
C ALA A 152 -13.01 -1.04 25.88
N ILE A 153 -12.96 -0.72 24.58
CA ILE A 153 -11.90 0.11 23.99
C ILE A 153 -11.99 1.57 24.47
N ASN A 154 -13.19 2.04 24.83
CA ASN A 154 -13.41 3.33 25.46
C ASN A 154 -13.00 3.35 26.95
N GLY A 155 -12.49 2.22 27.47
CA GLY A 155 -11.91 2.12 28.81
C GLY A 155 -12.88 1.79 29.92
N LEU A 156 -14.13 1.40 29.61
CA LEU A 156 -15.11 1.02 30.63
C LEU A 156 -14.72 -0.32 31.31
N GLN A 157 -14.91 -0.37 32.62
CA GLN A 157 -14.73 -1.59 33.39
C GLN A 157 -15.93 -2.54 33.24
N ASN A 158 -15.74 -3.83 33.55
CA ASN A 158 -16.80 -4.83 33.39
C ASN A 158 -18.12 -4.46 34.10
N LYS A 159 -18.02 -3.88 35.28
CA LYS A 159 -19.21 -3.42 36.07
C LYS A 159 -19.99 -2.33 35.32
N GLN A 160 -19.27 -1.39 34.69
CA GLN A 160 -19.88 -0.30 33.92
C GLN A 160 -20.50 -0.83 32.61
N ILE A 161 -19.80 -1.73 31.90
CA ILE A 161 -20.33 -2.39 30.72
C ILE A 161 -21.58 -3.21 31.06
N ALA A 162 -21.56 -3.94 32.15
CA ALA A 162 -22.70 -4.71 32.64
C ALA A 162 -23.94 -3.84 32.86
N SER A 163 -23.75 -2.69 33.53
CA SER A 163 -24.81 -1.70 33.75
C SER A 163 -25.35 -1.13 32.44
N GLU A 164 -24.46 -0.73 31.52
CA GLU A 164 -24.82 -0.13 30.24
C GLU A 164 -25.60 -1.08 29.33
N LEU A 165 -25.20 -2.36 29.31
CA LEU A 165 -25.83 -3.38 28.49
C LEU A 165 -26.97 -4.14 29.11
N GLY A 166 -27.26 -3.89 30.40
CA GLY A 166 -28.31 -4.58 31.16
C GLY A 166 -28.07 -6.09 31.35
N ILE A 167 -26.79 -6.50 31.54
CA ILE A 167 -26.36 -7.90 31.71
C ILE A 167 -25.48 -8.08 32.96
N SER A 168 -25.18 -9.32 33.33
CA SER A 168 -24.29 -9.59 34.45
C SER A 168 -22.81 -9.33 34.12
N GLU A 169 -21.97 -9.00 35.10
CA GLU A 169 -20.52 -8.87 34.92
C GLU A 169 -19.88 -10.19 34.42
N ILE A 170 -20.44 -11.33 34.81
CA ILE A 170 -19.99 -12.64 34.35
C ILE A 170 -20.22 -12.75 32.83
N THR A 171 -21.38 -12.32 32.35
CA THR A 171 -21.71 -12.29 30.92
C THR A 171 -20.77 -11.35 30.15
N VAL A 172 -20.45 -10.18 30.70
CA VAL A 172 -19.46 -9.27 30.12
C VAL A 172 -18.09 -9.92 29.99
N LYS A 173 -17.61 -10.63 31.04
CA LYS A 173 -16.33 -11.37 30.97
C LYS A 173 -16.32 -12.41 29.84
N VAL A 174 -17.43 -13.13 29.66
CA VAL A 174 -17.57 -14.11 28.57
C VAL A 174 -17.52 -13.42 27.21
N HIS A 175 -18.27 -12.31 27.03
CA HIS A 175 -18.23 -11.56 25.77
C HIS A 175 -16.83 -11.00 25.50
N ARG A 176 -16.16 -10.40 26.48
CA ARG A 176 -14.78 -9.91 26.33
C ARG A 176 -13.80 -11.00 25.91
N ARG A 177 -13.91 -12.19 26.49
CA ARG A 177 -13.07 -13.33 26.10
C ARG A 177 -13.31 -13.70 24.63
N ARG A 178 -14.58 -13.87 24.22
CA ARG A 178 -14.93 -14.19 22.83
C ARG A 178 -14.49 -13.11 21.85
N VAL A 179 -14.59 -11.84 22.25
CA VAL A 179 -14.08 -10.71 21.44
C VAL A 179 -12.57 -10.83 21.29
N MET A 180 -11.81 -11.03 22.37
CA MET A 180 -10.35 -11.20 22.30
C MET A 180 -9.95 -12.38 21.42
N ASP A 181 -10.64 -13.51 21.55
CA ASP A 181 -10.38 -14.71 20.74
C ASP A 181 -10.65 -14.43 19.24
N LYS A 182 -11.79 -13.80 18.90
CA LYS A 182 -12.15 -13.48 17.51
C LYS A 182 -11.27 -12.38 16.91
N MET A 183 -10.94 -11.35 17.69
CA MET A 183 -10.07 -10.25 17.26
C MET A 183 -8.59 -10.63 17.29
N GLN A 184 -8.24 -11.82 17.77
CA GLN A 184 -6.87 -12.32 17.91
C GLN A 184 -5.96 -11.38 18.73
N VAL A 185 -6.52 -10.73 19.75
CA VAL A 185 -5.78 -9.81 20.62
C VAL A 185 -5.69 -10.34 22.05
N ARG A 186 -4.60 -10.03 22.74
CA ARG A 186 -4.39 -10.48 24.13
C ARG A 186 -5.10 -9.60 25.16
N THR A 187 -5.42 -8.38 24.81
CA THR A 187 -6.08 -7.41 25.71
C THR A 187 -6.93 -6.42 24.90
N LEU A 188 -8.05 -5.99 25.51
CA LEU A 188 -8.86 -4.87 25.05
C LEU A 188 -8.44 -3.63 25.86
N GLY A 189 -7.25 -3.10 25.57
CA GLY A 189 -6.77 -1.87 26.20
C GLY A 189 -7.32 -0.62 25.50
N LYS A 190 -7.21 0.57 26.16
CA LYS A 190 -7.52 1.86 25.54
C LYS A 190 -6.77 1.98 24.21
N VAL A 191 -7.49 2.20 23.13
CA VAL A 191 -6.89 2.69 21.88
C VAL A 191 -6.41 4.12 22.20
N ARG A 192 -5.08 4.30 22.30
CA ARG A 192 -4.50 5.64 22.31
C ARG A 192 -4.65 6.18 20.88
N THR A 193 -5.64 7.01 20.66
CA THR A 193 -5.63 7.92 19.52
C THR A 193 -4.50 8.90 19.77
N SER A 194 -3.39 8.72 19.07
CA SER A 194 -2.34 9.74 18.94
C SER A 194 -2.96 10.89 18.16
N SER A 195 -3.16 12.02 18.84
CA SER A 195 -3.49 13.31 18.23
C SER A 195 -2.31 13.83 17.46
#